data_284d979cf337e65f3a0ba0bd71050531
#
_entry.id   284d979cf337e65f3a0ba0bd71050531
#
_cell.length_a   1.000
_cell.length_b   1.000
_cell.length_c   1.000
_cell.angle_alpha   90.00
_cell.angle_beta   90.00
_cell.angle_gamma   90.00
#
_symmetry.space_group_name_H-M   'P 1'
#
loop_
_entity.id
_entity.type
_entity.pdbx_description
1 polymer ?
#
loop_
_entity_poly.entity_id
_entity_poly.type
_entity_poly.pdbx_seq_one_letter_code
_entity_poly.pdbx_strand_id
1 'polypeptide(L)'
;YDDPKYSDKRDTAFSLFYMAINIGALFAPTAASKITEHFMGKAGFKYQGDIPALCHEFLDKGQEMATESLNTLTQFAHQVSGFNGDLAAFSHKYIDELSLSYHYGFAVACISLIASMLIYQVFKRTFKHADVNTKQAAANGKQENIVELTPEQTKSRITALVLVFAVVIFFWMAFHQNGLTLTFFARDYTARTADGALGMSFNVFNLVFVITLIYSLFSLFQSKEMKSKLISAAVACLSIGILVYKYMGLQPGSFIEVLPQMFQQFNPFFVVALTPVSPAVFGALAKRGNEPS
;
A
#
# COMPACT_ATOMS: atom_id res chain seq x y z
N TYR A 1 17.85 18.64 -8.44
CA TYR A 1 16.95 19.27 -9.42
C TYR A 1 17.48 20.59 -9.96
N ASP A 2 18.41 21.18 -9.26
CA ASP A 2 19.03 22.46 -9.63
C ASP A 2 20.24 22.29 -10.58
N ASP A 3 20.63 21.04 -10.87
CA ASP A 3 21.66 20.73 -11.86
C ASP A 3 20.99 20.69 -13.27
N PRO A 4 21.36 21.58 -14.19
CA PRO A 4 20.81 21.65 -15.55
C PRO A 4 20.88 20.32 -16.29
N LYS A 5 21.84 19.46 -15.93
CA LYS A 5 22.03 18.13 -16.52
C LYS A 5 20.89 17.16 -16.24
N TYR A 6 20.12 17.40 -15.18
CA TYR A 6 19.05 16.49 -14.70
C TYR A 6 17.67 17.15 -14.66
N SER A 7 17.52 18.39 -15.14
CA SER A 7 16.25 19.12 -15.15
C SER A 7 15.14 18.36 -15.90
N ASP A 8 15.48 17.80 -17.05
CA ASP A 8 14.55 17.02 -17.91
C ASP A 8 14.15 15.66 -17.29
N LYS A 9 14.82 15.22 -16.21
CA LYS A 9 14.52 13.97 -15.51
C LYS A 9 13.72 14.17 -14.21
N ARG A 10 13.31 15.40 -13.95
CA ARG A 10 12.59 15.76 -12.71
C ARG A 10 11.31 14.96 -12.54
N ASP A 11 10.48 14.89 -13.58
CA ASP A 11 9.19 14.18 -13.54
C ASP A 11 9.37 12.68 -13.39
N THR A 12 10.40 12.12 -14.03
CA THR A 12 10.78 10.71 -13.86
C THR A 12 11.19 10.43 -12.40
N ALA A 13 11.95 11.34 -11.78
CA ALA A 13 12.37 11.16 -10.39
C ALA A 13 11.20 11.25 -9.40
N PHE A 14 10.22 12.14 -9.63
CA PHE A 14 8.99 12.18 -8.86
C PHE A 14 8.15 10.90 -9.04
N SER A 15 8.05 10.39 -10.25
CA SER A 15 7.36 9.12 -10.53
C SER A 15 8.00 7.95 -9.80
N LEU A 16 9.33 7.87 -9.77
CA LEU A 16 10.07 6.84 -9.02
C LEU A 16 9.85 6.97 -7.51
N PHE A 17 9.86 8.18 -6.99
CA PHE A 17 9.59 8.44 -5.57
C PHE A 17 8.17 8.01 -5.20
N TYR A 18 7.18 8.37 -6.01
CA TYR A 18 5.79 7.98 -5.80
C TYR A 18 5.60 6.45 -5.89
N MET A 19 6.28 5.80 -6.85
CA MET A 19 6.31 4.35 -6.96
C MET A 19 6.89 3.69 -5.70
N ALA A 20 7.97 4.23 -5.12
CA ALA A 20 8.56 3.69 -3.90
C ALA A 20 7.59 3.74 -2.70
N ILE A 21 6.81 4.82 -2.56
CA ILE A 21 5.74 4.92 -1.56
C ILE A 21 4.70 3.80 -1.77
N ASN A 22 4.27 3.59 -3.02
CA ASN A 22 3.26 2.58 -3.34
C ASN A 22 3.78 1.15 -3.18
N ILE A 23 5.07 0.89 -3.39
CA ILE A 23 5.68 -0.41 -3.04
C ILE A 23 5.52 -0.67 -1.54
N GLY A 24 5.82 0.31 -0.67
CA GLY A 24 5.58 0.19 0.76
C GLY A 24 4.11 -0.07 1.11
N ALA A 25 3.21 0.69 0.50
CA ALA A 25 1.77 0.56 0.71
C ALA A 25 1.20 -0.81 0.23
N LEU A 26 1.79 -1.43 -0.79
CA LEU A 26 1.40 -2.75 -1.28
C LEU A 26 1.60 -3.84 -0.21
N PHE A 27 2.69 -3.76 0.55
CA PHE A 27 3.00 -4.75 1.60
C PHE A 27 2.33 -4.46 2.94
N ALA A 28 1.94 -3.23 3.21
CA ALA A 28 1.45 -2.79 4.52
C ALA A 28 0.23 -3.59 5.04
N PRO A 29 -0.84 -3.85 4.25
CA PRO A 29 -1.99 -4.62 4.72
C PRO A 29 -1.63 -6.05 5.11
N THR A 30 -0.80 -6.72 4.28
CA THR A 30 -0.34 -8.08 4.55
C THR A 30 0.56 -8.14 5.79
N ALA A 31 1.47 -7.17 5.96
CA ALA A 31 2.34 -7.10 7.13
C ALA A 31 1.51 -6.89 8.41
N ALA A 32 0.55 -5.95 8.39
CA ALA A 32 -0.33 -5.69 9.52
C ALA A 32 -1.13 -6.94 9.91
N SER A 33 -1.75 -7.62 8.94
CA SER A 33 -2.51 -8.86 9.19
C SER A 33 -1.63 -9.97 9.79
N LYS A 34 -0.43 -10.17 9.24
CA LYS A 34 0.49 -11.20 9.73
C LYS A 34 1.01 -10.92 11.14
N ILE A 35 1.25 -9.66 11.48
CA ILE A 35 1.65 -9.25 12.83
C ILE A 35 0.49 -9.53 13.80
N THR A 36 -0.73 -9.12 13.45
CA THR A 36 -1.92 -9.37 14.26
C THR A 36 -2.13 -10.88 14.47
N GLU A 37 -2.11 -11.68 13.39
CA GLU A 37 -2.22 -13.15 13.48
C GLU A 37 -1.15 -13.75 14.41
N HIS A 38 0.09 -13.28 14.31
CA HIS A 38 1.19 -13.80 15.11
C HIS A 38 1.00 -13.54 16.61
N PHE A 39 0.63 -12.31 16.99
CA PHE A 39 0.46 -11.96 18.40
C PHE A 39 -0.84 -12.55 18.99
N MET A 40 -1.93 -12.57 18.24
CA MET A 40 -3.14 -13.30 18.62
C MET A 40 -2.85 -14.79 18.83
N GLY A 41 -2.08 -15.41 17.92
CA GLY A 41 -1.66 -16.79 18.04
C GLY A 41 -0.83 -17.07 19.30
N LYS A 42 0.08 -16.14 19.68
CA LYS A 42 0.82 -16.23 20.96
C LYS A 42 -0.09 -16.16 22.20
N ALA A 43 -1.17 -15.40 22.12
CA ALA A 43 -2.17 -15.29 23.16
C ALA A 43 -3.15 -16.50 23.18
N GLY A 44 -3.00 -17.44 22.25
CA GLY A 44 -3.85 -18.63 22.12
C GLY A 44 -5.13 -18.40 21.32
N PHE A 45 -5.25 -17.25 20.64
CA PHE A 45 -6.41 -16.91 19.82
C PHE A 45 -6.10 -17.04 18.33
N LYS A 46 -7.09 -17.46 17.56
CA LYS A 46 -7.05 -17.32 16.11
C LYS A 46 -7.61 -15.94 15.73
N TYR A 47 -6.94 -15.21 14.86
CA TYR A 47 -7.49 -13.96 14.33
C TYR A 47 -8.52 -14.26 13.23
N GLN A 48 -9.71 -13.72 13.36
CA GLN A 48 -10.78 -13.80 12.37
C GLN A 48 -11.53 -12.48 12.32
N GLY A 49 -11.76 -11.96 11.10
CA GLY A 49 -12.20 -10.57 10.88
C GLY A 49 -13.56 -10.21 11.49
N ASP A 50 -14.46 -11.19 11.69
CA ASP A 50 -15.82 -10.97 12.18
C ASP A 50 -15.94 -11.07 13.70
N ILE A 51 -15.06 -11.83 14.32
CA ILE A 51 -15.15 -12.13 15.76
C ILE A 51 -15.13 -10.87 16.64
N PRO A 52 -14.32 -9.83 16.36
CA PRO A 52 -14.36 -8.61 17.17
C PRO A 52 -15.73 -7.94 17.21
N ALA A 53 -16.42 -7.88 16.05
CA ALA A 53 -17.77 -7.31 15.99
C ALA A 53 -18.78 -8.14 16.77
N LEU A 54 -18.70 -9.47 16.68
CA LEU A 54 -19.55 -10.39 17.44
C LEU A 54 -19.30 -10.30 18.96
N CYS A 55 -18.02 -10.14 19.36
CA CYS A 55 -17.66 -9.93 20.76
C CYS A 55 -18.27 -8.63 21.31
N HIS A 56 -18.17 -7.52 20.56
CA HIS A 56 -18.78 -6.25 20.96
C HIS A 56 -20.31 -6.36 21.01
N GLU A 57 -20.93 -6.96 20.00
CA GLU A 57 -22.39 -7.16 20.00
C GLU A 57 -22.87 -8.00 21.18
N PHE A 58 -22.11 -9.05 21.52
CA PHE A 58 -22.43 -9.88 22.69
C PHE A 58 -22.28 -9.10 24.01
N LEU A 59 -21.25 -8.29 24.16
CA LEU A 59 -21.06 -7.47 25.36
C LEU A 59 -22.16 -6.40 25.53
N ASP A 60 -22.70 -5.90 24.41
CA ASP A 60 -23.77 -4.89 24.43
C ASP A 60 -25.17 -5.51 24.65
N LYS A 61 -25.48 -6.62 23.98
CA LYS A 61 -26.82 -7.22 23.93
C LYS A 61 -26.95 -8.52 24.72
N GLY A 62 -25.86 -9.15 25.11
CA GLY A 62 -25.86 -10.45 25.76
C GLY A 62 -26.55 -11.54 24.95
N GLN A 63 -27.47 -12.26 25.57
CA GLN A 63 -28.24 -13.32 24.91
C GLN A 63 -29.32 -12.82 23.95
N GLU A 64 -29.57 -11.51 23.92
CA GLU A 64 -30.53 -10.90 22.97
C GLU A 64 -29.97 -10.66 21.57
N MET A 65 -28.68 -10.96 21.35
CA MET A 65 -28.12 -10.93 20.02
C MET A 65 -28.72 -12.00 19.09
N ALA A 66 -28.62 -11.82 17.78
CA ALA A 66 -29.16 -12.78 16.81
C ALA A 66 -28.61 -14.20 17.04
N THR A 67 -29.48 -15.20 17.04
CA THR A 67 -29.13 -16.60 17.35
C THR A 67 -27.97 -17.12 16.48
N GLU A 68 -27.93 -16.76 15.21
CA GLU A 68 -26.85 -17.14 14.29
C GLU A 68 -25.50 -16.55 14.72
N SER A 69 -25.50 -15.27 15.07
CA SER A 69 -24.31 -14.55 15.57
C SER A 69 -23.80 -15.14 16.87
N LEU A 70 -24.73 -15.44 17.81
CA LEU A 70 -24.41 -16.06 19.10
C LEU A 70 -23.81 -17.47 18.90
N ASN A 71 -24.40 -18.28 18.02
CA ASN A 71 -23.89 -19.60 17.69
C ASN A 71 -22.48 -19.53 17.08
N THR A 72 -22.26 -18.59 16.16
CA THR A 72 -20.96 -18.40 15.51
C THR A 72 -19.90 -18.03 16.55
N LEU A 73 -20.19 -17.06 17.42
CA LEU A 73 -19.26 -16.65 18.49
C LEU A 73 -18.98 -17.79 19.47
N THR A 74 -20.03 -18.53 19.87
CA THR A 74 -19.90 -19.67 20.79
C THR A 74 -19.06 -20.79 20.18
N GLN A 75 -19.32 -21.16 18.92
CA GLN A 75 -18.52 -22.17 18.21
C GLN A 75 -17.06 -21.75 18.08
N PHE A 76 -16.81 -20.48 17.82
CA PHE A 76 -15.46 -19.96 17.74
C PHE A 76 -14.77 -20.02 19.12
N ALA A 77 -15.45 -19.62 20.20
CA ALA A 77 -14.91 -19.67 21.55
C ALA A 77 -14.54 -21.12 21.96
N HIS A 78 -15.34 -22.10 21.58
CA HIS A 78 -15.03 -23.53 21.83
C HIS A 78 -13.79 -24.03 21.09
N GLN A 79 -13.34 -23.37 20.01
CA GLN A 79 -12.10 -23.74 19.34
C GLN A 79 -10.85 -23.23 20.07
N VAL A 80 -11.02 -22.32 21.03
CA VAL A 80 -9.92 -21.74 21.81
C VAL A 80 -9.64 -22.60 23.02
N SER A 81 -8.39 -22.98 23.19
CA SER A 81 -7.93 -23.78 24.33
C SER A 81 -8.18 -23.05 25.66
N GLY A 82 -8.85 -23.72 26.59
CA GLY A 82 -9.14 -23.16 27.93
C GLY A 82 -10.41 -22.33 28.01
N PHE A 83 -11.29 -22.36 27.01
CA PHE A 83 -12.63 -21.78 27.14
C PHE A 83 -13.46 -22.54 28.20
N ASN A 84 -13.96 -21.82 29.20
CA ASN A 84 -14.68 -22.37 30.36
C ASN A 84 -16.19 -22.20 30.28
N GLY A 85 -16.73 -21.75 29.14
CA GLY A 85 -18.16 -21.47 28.94
C GLY A 85 -18.57 -20.02 29.24
N ASP A 86 -17.69 -19.19 29.80
CA ASP A 86 -17.96 -17.77 30.02
C ASP A 86 -17.64 -16.95 28.76
N LEU A 87 -18.68 -16.67 27.97
CA LEU A 87 -18.57 -15.97 26.72
C LEU A 87 -18.28 -14.48 26.92
N ALA A 88 -18.67 -13.88 28.05
CA ALA A 88 -18.36 -12.49 28.36
C ALA A 88 -16.88 -12.32 28.68
N ALA A 89 -16.32 -13.15 29.54
CA ALA A 89 -14.89 -13.15 29.83
C ALA A 89 -14.06 -13.45 28.60
N PHE A 90 -14.51 -14.38 27.74
CA PHE A 90 -13.89 -14.65 26.44
C PHE A 90 -13.87 -13.41 25.55
N SER A 91 -15.01 -12.73 25.39
CA SER A 91 -15.15 -11.56 24.52
C SER A 91 -14.27 -10.41 24.97
N HIS A 92 -14.22 -10.09 26.25
CA HIS A 92 -13.32 -9.09 26.82
C HIS A 92 -11.85 -9.44 26.51
N LYS A 93 -11.44 -10.67 26.84
CA LYS A 93 -10.06 -11.10 26.62
C LYS A 93 -9.67 -11.07 25.15
N TYR A 94 -10.56 -11.50 24.25
CA TYR A 94 -10.31 -11.48 22.81
C TYR A 94 -10.08 -10.05 22.29
N ILE A 95 -10.92 -9.10 22.72
CA ILE A 95 -10.82 -7.68 22.33
C ILE A 95 -9.53 -7.07 22.90
N ASP A 96 -9.17 -7.34 24.14
CA ASP A 96 -7.97 -6.82 24.78
C ASP A 96 -6.69 -7.32 24.07
N GLU A 97 -6.62 -8.62 23.78
CA GLU A 97 -5.48 -9.22 23.06
C GLU A 97 -5.40 -8.72 21.61
N LEU A 98 -6.54 -8.51 20.96
CA LEU A 98 -6.58 -7.92 19.62
C LEU A 98 -6.09 -6.47 19.64
N SER A 99 -6.54 -5.67 20.60
CA SER A 99 -6.08 -4.30 20.80
C SER A 99 -4.56 -4.25 21.00
N LEU A 100 -4.04 -5.13 21.86
CA LEU A 100 -2.60 -5.27 22.09
C LEU A 100 -1.86 -5.67 20.80
N SER A 101 -2.43 -6.58 20.02
CA SER A 101 -1.85 -7.00 18.72
C SER A 101 -1.77 -5.87 17.72
N TYR A 102 -2.73 -4.95 17.71
CA TYR A 102 -2.68 -3.74 16.88
C TYR A 102 -1.58 -2.78 17.35
N HIS A 103 -1.35 -2.64 18.65
CA HIS A 103 -0.22 -1.83 19.16
C HIS A 103 1.13 -2.38 18.69
N TYR A 104 1.31 -3.69 18.61
CA TYR A 104 2.51 -4.28 18.01
C TYR A 104 2.63 -3.97 16.50
N GLY A 105 1.51 -3.94 15.77
CA GLY A 105 1.48 -3.48 14.38
C GLY A 105 1.97 -2.04 14.23
N PHE A 106 1.53 -1.13 15.10
CA PHE A 106 2.02 0.26 15.13
C PHE A 106 3.50 0.35 15.53
N ALA A 107 3.96 -0.51 16.44
CA ALA A 107 5.38 -0.55 16.82
C ALA A 107 6.30 -0.88 15.63
N VAL A 108 5.87 -1.74 14.69
CA VAL A 108 6.63 -1.99 13.45
C VAL A 108 6.72 -0.74 12.58
N ALA A 109 5.66 0.06 12.50
CA ALA A 109 5.72 1.34 11.79
C ALA A 109 6.70 2.31 12.47
N CYS A 110 6.72 2.38 13.80
CA CYS A 110 7.69 3.16 14.56
C CYS A 110 9.14 2.71 14.27
N ILE A 111 9.40 1.39 14.24
CA ILE A 111 10.72 0.84 13.91
C ILE A 111 11.13 1.25 12.48
N SER A 112 10.22 1.19 11.53
CA SER A 112 10.46 1.63 10.15
C SER A 112 10.82 3.12 10.06
N LEU A 113 10.14 3.98 10.83
CA LEU A 113 10.47 5.41 10.92
C LEU A 113 11.85 5.63 11.52
N ILE A 114 12.19 4.93 12.61
CA ILE A 114 13.51 5.02 13.22
C ILE A 114 14.60 4.58 12.23
N ALA A 115 14.39 3.46 11.52
CA ALA A 115 15.30 2.99 10.48
C ALA A 115 15.48 4.03 9.37
N SER A 116 14.40 4.66 8.91
CA SER A 116 14.43 5.73 7.91
C SER A 116 15.24 6.94 8.41
N MET A 117 15.04 7.36 9.67
CA MET A 117 15.82 8.44 10.28
C MET A 117 17.31 8.09 10.38
N LEU A 118 17.64 6.85 10.75
CA LEU A 118 19.03 6.38 10.81
C LEU A 118 19.68 6.41 9.43
N ILE A 119 18.99 5.89 8.40
CA ILE A 119 19.47 5.93 7.02
C ILE A 119 19.72 7.38 6.58
N TYR A 120 18.76 8.28 6.86
CA TYR A 120 18.94 9.70 6.56
C TYR A 120 20.17 10.29 7.26
N GLN A 121 20.37 10.03 8.56
CA GLN A 121 21.52 10.52 9.32
C GLN A 121 22.85 10.00 8.75
N VAL A 122 22.94 8.73 8.41
CA VAL A 122 24.14 8.11 7.83
C VAL A 122 24.48 8.76 6.48
N PHE A 123 23.48 8.95 5.63
CA PHE A 123 23.64 9.49 4.28
C PHE A 123 23.50 11.01 4.18
N LYS A 124 23.28 11.72 5.29
CA LYS A 124 23.11 13.19 5.32
C LYS A 124 24.22 13.96 4.59
N ARG A 125 25.45 13.47 4.66
CA ARG A 125 26.59 14.11 3.96
C ARG A 125 26.45 14.04 2.44
N THR A 126 25.84 13.01 1.92
CA THR A 126 25.60 12.82 0.48
C THR A 126 24.58 13.82 -0.05
N PHE A 127 23.61 14.24 0.79
CA PHE A 127 22.56 15.19 0.42
C PHE A 127 22.88 16.64 0.79
N LYS A 128 24.07 16.90 1.36
CA LYS A 128 24.45 18.23 1.85
C LYS A 128 24.44 19.31 0.75
N HIS A 129 24.67 18.94 -0.51
CA HIS A 129 24.61 19.84 -1.66
C HIS A 129 23.16 20.20 -2.05
N ALA A 130 22.16 19.40 -1.66
CA ALA A 130 20.75 19.67 -1.91
C ALA A 130 20.09 20.49 -0.78
N ASP A 131 20.76 20.62 0.35
CA ASP A 131 20.33 21.41 1.51
C ASP A 131 20.78 22.89 1.33
N VAL A 132 20.31 23.51 0.27
CA VAL A 132 20.63 24.91 -0.06
C VAL A 132 19.80 25.81 0.84
N ASN A 133 20.36 26.19 1.98
CA ASN A 133 19.82 27.27 2.79
C ASN A 133 19.91 28.56 1.97
N THR A 134 18.79 29.16 1.60
CA THR A 134 18.68 30.41 0.81
C THR A 134 19.62 31.51 1.37
N LYS A 135 19.87 31.53 2.68
CA LYS A 135 20.83 32.42 3.33
C LYS A 135 22.30 32.11 3.00
N GLN A 136 22.65 30.84 2.81
CA GLN A 136 24.02 30.43 2.45
C GLN A 136 24.28 30.57 0.95
N ALA A 137 23.29 30.44 0.10
CA ALA A 137 23.36 30.69 -1.34
C ALA A 137 23.65 32.19 -1.58
N ALA A 138 22.95 33.05 -0.87
CA ALA A 138 23.19 34.51 -0.92
C ALA A 138 24.58 34.89 -0.39
N ALA A 139 25.10 34.23 0.66
CA ALA A 139 26.42 34.48 1.23
C ALA A 139 27.58 33.98 0.34
N ASN A 140 27.36 32.96 -0.50
CA ASN A 140 28.37 32.36 -1.37
C ASN A 140 28.46 32.99 -2.78
N GLY A 141 27.78 34.12 -3.02
CA GLY A 141 27.81 34.81 -4.31
C GLY A 141 27.22 34.03 -5.50
N LYS A 142 26.60 32.86 -5.26
CA LYS A 142 25.75 32.20 -6.21
C LYS A 142 24.36 32.85 -6.15
N GLN A 143 24.28 34.08 -6.65
CA GLN A 143 23.02 34.62 -7.11
C GLN A 143 22.55 33.74 -8.29
N GLU A 144 21.93 32.61 -7.99
CA GLU A 144 20.97 32.07 -8.93
C GLU A 144 19.97 33.18 -9.22
N ASN A 145 19.65 33.39 -10.47
CA ASN A 145 18.66 34.35 -10.92
C ASN A 145 17.35 34.11 -10.14
N ILE A 146 17.27 34.70 -8.95
CA ILE A 146 16.00 34.86 -8.25
C ILE A 146 15.26 35.82 -9.16
N VAL A 147 14.43 35.27 -10.06
CA VAL A 147 13.52 36.09 -10.86
C VAL A 147 12.61 36.76 -9.86
N GLU A 148 12.92 38.05 -9.54
CA GLU A 148 12.04 38.84 -8.69
C GLU A 148 10.70 38.95 -9.41
N LEU A 149 9.72 38.20 -8.90
CA LEU A 149 8.37 38.21 -9.45
C LEU A 149 7.74 39.56 -9.15
N THR A 150 7.10 40.16 -10.15
CA THR A 150 6.27 41.34 -9.91
C THR A 150 5.12 40.99 -8.93
N PRO A 151 4.60 41.95 -8.16
CA PRO A 151 3.46 41.72 -7.26
C PRO A 151 2.26 41.07 -7.96
N GLU A 152 2.01 41.39 -9.21
CA GLU A 152 0.93 40.80 -10.04
C GLU A 152 1.21 39.33 -10.37
N GLN A 153 2.42 39.00 -10.76
CA GLN A 153 2.83 37.61 -11.01
C GLN A 153 2.77 36.78 -9.73
N THR A 154 3.18 37.35 -8.61
CA THR A 154 3.09 36.70 -7.29
C THR A 154 1.62 36.41 -6.93
N LYS A 155 0.74 37.41 -7.09
CA LYS A 155 -0.71 37.26 -6.85
C LYS A 155 -1.32 36.18 -7.75
N SER A 156 -0.99 36.19 -9.04
CA SER A 156 -1.49 35.17 -9.99
C SER A 156 -1.05 33.76 -9.58
N ARG A 157 0.21 33.57 -9.21
CA ARG A 157 0.72 32.27 -8.75
C ARG A 157 0.09 31.80 -7.45
N ILE A 158 -0.10 32.72 -6.49
CA ILE A 158 -0.79 32.39 -5.21
C ILE A 158 -2.25 32.01 -5.51
N THR A 159 -2.94 32.74 -6.38
CA THR A 159 -4.32 32.40 -6.75
C THR A 159 -4.41 31.04 -7.40
N ALA A 160 -3.51 30.72 -8.36
CA ALA A 160 -3.46 29.40 -8.97
C ALA A 160 -3.19 28.31 -7.94
N LEU A 161 -2.26 28.52 -7.00
CA LEU A 161 -1.96 27.58 -5.92
C LEU A 161 -3.16 27.33 -5.01
N VAL A 162 -3.89 28.39 -4.63
CA VAL A 162 -5.11 28.27 -3.81
C VAL A 162 -6.19 27.48 -4.54
N LEU A 163 -6.38 27.72 -5.84
CA LEU A 163 -7.33 26.96 -6.65
C LEU A 163 -6.96 25.47 -6.73
N VAL A 164 -5.67 25.18 -6.93
CA VAL A 164 -5.18 23.80 -6.92
C VAL A 164 -5.44 23.14 -5.56
N PHE A 165 -5.13 23.83 -4.45
CA PHE A 165 -5.41 23.30 -3.11
C PHE A 165 -6.90 23.04 -2.87
N ALA A 166 -7.79 23.92 -3.37
CA ALA A 166 -9.23 23.70 -3.29
C ALA A 166 -9.64 22.38 -3.97
N VAL A 167 -9.12 22.10 -5.16
CA VAL A 167 -9.37 20.82 -5.85
C VAL A 167 -8.75 19.64 -5.11
N VAL A 168 -7.54 19.79 -4.60
CA VAL A 168 -6.80 18.74 -3.88
C VAL A 168 -7.52 18.33 -2.58
N ILE A 169 -8.23 19.22 -1.91
CA ILE A 169 -9.06 18.88 -0.73
C ILE A 169 -10.08 17.78 -1.10
N PHE A 170 -10.84 17.99 -2.20
CA PHE A 170 -11.85 17.01 -2.65
C PHE A 170 -11.21 15.70 -3.11
N PHE A 171 -10.05 15.77 -3.77
CA PHE A 171 -9.29 14.57 -4.14
C PHE A 171 -8.93 13.73 -2.92
N TRP A 172 -8.32 14.35 -1.89
CA TRP A 172 -7.92 13.62 -0.69
C TRP A 172 -9.11 13.12 0.12
N MET A 173 -10.19 13.87 0.16
CA MET A 173 -11.43 13.41 0.79
C MET A 173 -11.95 12.13 0.12
N ALA A 174 -11.97 12.07 -1.21
CA ALA A 174 -12.37 10.88 -1.95
C ALA A 174 -11.35 9.73 -1.77
N PHE A 175 -10.06 10.03 -1.83
CA PHE A 175 -9.00 9.05 -1.72
C PHE A 175 -9.01 8.33 -0.35
N HIS A 176 -9.23 9.08 0.74
CA HIS A 176 -9.27 8.49 2.08
C HIS A 176 -10.48 7.57 2.32
N GLN A 177 -11.53 7.63 1.49
CA GLN A 177 -12.62 6.65 1.54
C GLN A 177 -12.16 5.22 1.26
N ASN A 178 -11.04 5.04 0.56
CA ASN A 178 -10.45 3.73 0.34
C ASN A 178 -10.12 3.01 1.67
N GLY A 179 -9.57 3.73 2.64
CA GLY A 179 -9.18 3.17 3.94
C GLY A 179 -10.33 3.02 4.95
N LEU A 180 -11.47 3.67 4.72
CA LEU A 180 -12.60 3.69 5.67
C LEU A 180 -13.86 3.09 5.04
N THR A 181 -14.55 3.86 4.22
CA THR A 181 -15.86 3.48 3.66
C THR A 181 -15.77 2.22 2.79
N LEU A 182 -14.76 2.12 1.92
CA LEU A 182 -14.58 0.93 1.08
C LEU A 182 -14.17 -0.31 1.89
N THR A 183 -13.47 -0.13 3.00
CA THR A 183 -13.16 -1.26 3.91
C THR A 183 -14.42 -1.76 4.60
N PHE A 184 -15.31 -0.87 5.05
CA PHE A 184 -16.61 -1.27 5.60
C PHE A 184 -17.49 -1.92 4.53
N PHE A 185 -17.53 -1.35 3.32
CA PHE A 185 -18.23 -1.97 2.21
C PHE A 185 -17.70 -3.39 1.91
N ALA A 186 -16.38 -3.56 1.89
CA ALA A 186 -15.78 -4.87 1.69
C ALA A 186 -16.16 -5.85 2.80
N ARG A 187 -16.22 -5.40 4.05
CA ARG A 187 -16.66 -6.23 5.18
C ARG A 187 -18.12 -6.68 5.04
N ASP A 188 -19.01 -5.78 4.62
CA ASP A 188 -20.45 -6.00 4.72
C ASP A 188 -21.05 -6.60 3.42
N TYR A 189 -20.44 -6.34 2.27
CA TYR A 189 -21.02 -6.63 0.95
C TYR A 189 -20.15 -7.49 0.02
N THR A 190 -18.94 -7.90 0.43
CA THR A 190 -18.11 -8.75 -0.42
C THR A 190 -17.98 -10.16 0.14
N ALA A 191 -17.57 -11.11 -0.73
CA ALA A 191 -17.29 -12.47 -0.31
C ALA A 191 -16.12 -12.51 0.68
N ARG A 192 -16.27 -13.28 1.74
CA ARG A 192 -15.27 -13.46 2.81
C ARG A 192 -14.24 -14.52 2.50
N THR A 193 -14.46 -15.27 1.43
CA THR A 193 -13.57 -16.32 0.98
C THR A 193 -13.33 -16.19 -0.52
N ALA A 194 -12.14 -16.54 -0.96
CA ALA A 194 -11.79 -16.59 -2.37
C ALA A 194 -11.01 -17.86 -2.68
N ASP A 195 -11.27 -18.47 -3.81
CA ASP A 195 -10.62 -19.68 -4.28
C ASP A 195 -9.86 -19.47 -5.61
N GLY A 196 -9.13 -20.45 -6.03
CA GLY A 196 -8.45 -20.47 -7.31
C GLY A 196 -7.59 -19.23 -7.59
N ALA A 197 -7.69 -18.72 -8.80
CA ALA A 197 -6.95 -17.54 -9.25
C ALA A 197 -7.34 -16.27 -8.47
N LEU A 198 -8.62 -16.15 -8.06
CA LEU A 198 -9.08 -15.03 -7.26
C LEU A 198 -8.42 -15.06 -5.87
N GLY A 199 -8.37 -16.21 -5.22
CA GLY A 199 -7.64 -16.37 -3.94
C GLY A 199 -6.16 -16.01 -4.08
N MET A 200 -5.51 -16.42 -5.17
CA MET A 200 -4.11 -16.05 -5.44
C MET A 200 -3.89 -14.54 -5.54
N SER A 201 -4.88 -13.78 -6.03
CA SER A 201 -4.76 -12.32 -6.18
C SER A 201 -4.69 -11.56 -4.85
N PHE A 202 -5.18 -12.13 -3.76
CA PHE A 202 -5.07 -11.56 -2.42
C PHE A 202 -3.72 -11.82 -1.74
N ASN A 203 -2.85 -12.62 -2.35
CA ASN A 203 -1.50 -12.83 -1.85
C ASN A 203 -0.53 -11.80 -2.46
N VAL A 204 0.05 -10.95 -1.62
CA VAL A 204 0.94 -9.86 -2.05
C VAL A 204 2.14 -10.36 -2.85
N PHE A 205 2.69 -11.52 -2.55
CA PHE A 205 3.81 -12.08 -3.31
C PHE A 205 3.41 -12.48 -4.74
N ASN A 206 2.19 -12.95 -4.94
CA ASN A 206 1.69 -13.22 -6.29
C ASN A 206 1.51 -11.92 -7.08
N LEU A 207 1.04 -10.85 -6.43
CA LEU A 207 0.96 -9.52 -7.05
C LEU A 207 2.35 -8.99 -7.45
N VAL A 208 3.38 -9.24 -6.63
CA VAL A 208 4.78 -8.90 -6.99
C VAL A 208 5.23 -9.65 -8.23
N PHE A 209 4.91 -10.94 -8.38
CA PHE A 209 5.24 -11.68 -9.62
C PHE A 209 4.48 -11.13 -10.83
N VAL A 210 3.23 -10.69 -10.66
CA VAL A 210 2.48 -10.03 -11.75
C VAL A 210 3.13 -8.69 -12.11
N ILE A 211 3.52 -7.86 -11.15
CA ILE A 211 4.26 -6.62 -11.40
C ILE A 211 5.57 -6.92 -12.15
N THR A 212 6.34 -7.89 -11.67
CA THR A 212 7.60 -8.30 -12.29
C THR A 212 7.39 -8.76 -13.73
N LEU A 213 6.32 -9.50 -14.00
CA LEU A 213 5.93 -9.91 -15.34
C LEU A 213 5.62 -8.70 -16.24
N ILE A 214 4.81 -7.74 -15.76
CA ILE A 214 4.48 -6.52 -16.52
C ILE A 214 5.74 -5.75 -16.88
N TYR A 215 6.63 -5.50 -15.90
CA TYR A 215 7.88 -4.78 -16.14
C TYR A 215 8.81 -5.53 -17.09
N SER A 216 8.89 -6.85 -16.98
CA SER A 216 9.69 -7.68 -17.87
C SER A 216 9.16 -7.63 -19.30
N LEU A 217 7.85 -7.67 -19.50
CA LEU A 217 7.23 -7.52 -20.81
C LEU A 217 7.51 -6.12 -21.39
N PHE A 218 7.35 -5.06 -20.58
CA PHE A 218 7.69 -3.70 -21.02
C PHE A 218 9.16 -3.59 -21.43
N SER A 219 10.08 -4.10 -20.63
CA SER A 219 11.50 -4.13 -20.93
C SER A 219 11.80 -4.92 -22.21
N LEU A 220 11.14 -6.06 -22.41
CA LEU A 220 11.30 -6.88 -23.62
C LEU A 220 10.97 -6.12 -24.91
N PHE A 221 9.89 -5.32 -24.89
CA PHE A 221 9.47 -4.55 -26.06
C PHE A 221 10.25 -3.24 -26.26
N GLN A 222 10.73 -2.61 -25.18
CA GLN A 222 11.42 -1.32 -25.28
C GLN A 222 12.93 -1.44 -25.42
N SER A 223 13.54 -2.51 -24.94
CA SER A 223 15.00 -2.68 -25.02
C SER A 223 15.49 -2.83 -26.44
N LYS A 224 16.58 -2.16 -26.74
CA LYS A 224 17.30 -2.29 -28.03
C LYS A 224 18.37 -3.39 -27.97
N GLU A 225 18.93 -3.67 -26.80
CA GLU A 225 19.99 -4.63 -26.60
C GLU A 225 19.45 -6.06 -26.48
N MET A 226 20.04 -7.01 -27.20
CA MET A 226 19.66 -8.41 -27.19
C MET A 226 19.82 -9.04 -25.79
N LYS A 227 20.89 -8.70 -25.06
CA LYS A 227 21.11 -9.20 -23.68
C LYS A 227 19.98 -8.80 -22.75
N SER A 228 19.55 -7.55 -22.81
CA SER A 228 18.42 -7.04 -22.00
C SER A 228 17.12 -7.75 -22.36
N LYS A 229 16.85 -8.00 -23.64
CA LYS A 229 15.69 -8.75 -24.10
C LYS A 229 15.69 -10.19 -23.58
N LEU A 230 16.82 -10.88 -23.65
CA LEU A 230 16.94 -12.25 -23.16
C LEU A 230 16.70 -12.34 -21.63
N ILE A 231 17.30 -11.41 -20.87
CA ILE A 231 17.08 -11.35 -19.41
C ILE A 231 15.60 -11.09 -19.12
N SER A 232 14.98 -10.11 -19.79
CA SER A 232 13.57 -9.80 -19.61
C SER A 232 12.66 -10.96 -19.97
N ALA A 233 12.93 -11.68 -21.05
CA ALA A 233 12.21 -12.89 -21.43
C ALA A 233 12.35 -14.00 -20.37
N ALA A 234 13.56 -14.22 -19.87
CA ALA A 234 13.82 -15.22 -18.84
C ALA A 234 13.06 -14.88 -17.54
N VAL A 235 13.06 -13.60 -17.11
CA VAL A 235 12.34 -13.15 -15.90
C VAL A 235 10.83 -13.26 -16.11
N ALA A 236 10.31 -12.93 -17.28
CA ALA A 236 8.89 -13.10 -17.60
C ALA A 236 8.47 -14.59 -17.55
N CYS A 237 9.23 -15.47 -18.18
CA CYS A 237 8.99 -16.91 -18.14
C CYS A 237 9.06 -17.47 -16.71
N LEU A 238 10.02 -17.04 -15.91
CA LEU A 238 10.13 -17.43 -14.50
C LEU A 238 8.92 -17.00 -13.70
N SER A 239 8.49 -15.73 -13.85
CA SER A 239 7.32 -15.20 -13.15
C SER A 239 6.04 -15.98 -13.51
N ILE A 240 5.83 -16.25 -14.79
CA ILE A 240 4.69 -17.07 -15.26
C ILE A 240 4.80 -18.48 -14.69
N GLY A 241 5.97 -19.10 -14.77
CA GLY A 241 6.21 -20.45 -14.26
C GLY A 241 5.89 -20.59 -12.78
N ILE A 242 6.31 -19.61 -11.95
CA ILE A 242 6.00 -19.59 -10.51
C ILE A 242 4.49 -19.42 -10.27
N LEU A 243 3.82 -18.53 -10.99
CA LEU A 243 2.38 -18.32 -10.84
C LEU A 243 1.58 -19.55 -11.25
N VAL A 244 1.94 -20.19 -12.38
CA VAL A 244 1.33 -21.45 -12.84
C VAL A 244 1.59 -22.58 -11.86
N TYR A 245 2.83 -22.75 -11.38
CA TYR A 245 3.17 -23.74 -10.37
C TYR A 245 2.34 -23.61 -9.11
N LYS A 246 2.20 -22.37 -8.58
CA LYS A 246 1.36 -22.09 -7.43
C LYS A 246 -0.13 -22.37 -7.69
N TYR A 247 -0.61 -22.03 -8.87
CA TYR A 247 -2.01 -22.30 -9.26
C TYR A 247 -2.29 -23.79 -9.34
N MET A 248 -1.40 -24.57 -9.97
CA MET A 248 -1.52 -26.03 -10.06
C MET A 248 -1.37 -26.73 -8.69
N GLY A 249 -0.67 -26.11 -7.74
CA GLY A 249 -0.54 -26.61 -6.37
C GLY A 249 -1.74 -26.35 -5.47
N LEU A 250 -2.76 -25.61 -5.95
CA LEU A 250 -3.97 -25.36 -5.18
C LEU A 250 -4.79 -26.67 -5.07
N GLN A 251 -5.17 -27.00 -3.85
CA GLN A 251 -6.07 -28.14 -3.62
C GLN A 251 -7.49 -27.79 -4.08
N PRO A 252 -8.19 -28.71 -4.75
CA PRO A 252 -9.59 -28.50 -5.09
C PRO A 252 -10.42 -28.18 -3.85
N GLY A 253 -11.19 -27.09 -3.90
CA GLY A 253 -11.99 -26.61 -2.77
C GLY A 253 -11.22 -25.86 -1.68
N SER A 254 -9.92 -25.63 -1.85
CA SER A 254 -9.20 -24.75 -0.96
C SER A 254 -9.60 -23.30 -1.19
N PHE A 255 -9.87 -22.58 -0.12
CA PHE A 255 -10.17 -21.15 -0.13
C PHE A 255 -9.30 -20.42 0.89
N ILE A 256 -9.08 -19.16 0.66
CA ILE A 256 -8.45 -18.25 1.62
C ILE A 256 -9.52 -17.35 2.23
N GLU A 257 -9.35 -17.00 3.50
CA GLU A 257 -10.15 -15.96 4.14
C GLU A 257 -9.70 -14.59 3.60
N VAL A 258 -10.67 -13.81 3.09
CA VAL A 258 -10.43 -12.47 2.56
C VAL A 258 -10.77 -11.45 3.64
N LEU A 259 -9.74 -10.85 4.21
CA LEU A 259 -9.92 -9.77 5.17
C LEU A 259 -10.21 -8.44 4.44
N PRO A 260 -11.15 -7.61 4.93
CA PRO A 260 -11.53 -6.35 4.28
C PRO A 260 -10.35 -5.43 3.97
N GLN A 261 -9.36 -5.37 4.84
CA GLN A 261 -8.15 -4.56 4.64
C GLN A 261 -7.27 -5.03 3.47
N MET A 262 -7.39 -6.29 3.02
CA MET A 262 -6.62 -6.81 1.88
C MET A 262 -6.99 -6.13 0.57
N PHE A 263 -8.21 -5.59 0.45
CA PHE A 263 -8.61 -4.83 -0.74
C PHE A 263 -7.76 -3.57 -0.95
N GLN A 264 -7.22 -2.99 0.13
CA GLN A 264 -6.39 -1.80 0.04
C GLN A 264 -5.07 -2.03 -0.72
N GLN A 265 -4.58 -3.25 -0.83
CA GLN A 265 -3.36 -3.57 -1.58
C GLN A 265 -3.51 -3.41 -3.10
N PHE A 266 -4.74 -3.45 -3.64
CA PHE A 266 -4.96 -3.34 -5.08
C PHE A 266 -4.70 -1.93 -5.61
N ASN A 267 -4.99 -0.89 -4.84
CA ASN A 267 -4.67 0.49 -5.25
C ASN A 267 -3.16 0.65 -5.51
N PRO A 268 -2.26 0.44 -4.54
CA PRO A 268 -0.82 0.53 -4.78
C PRO A 268 -0.31 -0.51 -5.79
N PHE A 269 -0.93 -1.69 -5.88
CA PHE A 269 -0.60 -2.66 -6.92
C PHE A 269 -0.78 -2.06 -8.32
N PHE A 270 -1.95 -1.49 -8.61
CA PHE A 270 -2.21 -0.90 -9.92
C PHE A 270 -1.33 0.33 -10.18
N VAL A 271 -1.06 1.15 -9.18
CA VAL A 271 -0.14 2.28 -9.32
C VAL A 271 1.25 1.80 -9.73
N VAL A 272 1.81 0.80 -9.03
CA VAL A 272 3.13 0.27 -9.36
C VAL A 272 3.11 -0.45 -10.71
N ALA A 273 2.13 -1.29 -10.98
CA ALA A 273 2.03 -2.07 -12.22
C ALA A 273 1.89 -1.18 -13.46
N LEU A 274 1.15 -0.06 -13.35
CA LEU A 274 0.89 0.85 -14.46
C LEU A 274 1.90 1.99 -14.58
N THR A 275 2.81 2.15 -13.62
CA THR A 275 3.85 3.20 -13.68
C THR A 275 4.63 3.21 -15.01
N PRO A 276 5.05 2.08 -15.63
CA PRO A 276 5.74 2.13 -16.90
C PRO A 276 4.84 2.51 -18.08
N VAL A 277 3.52 2.33 -17.96
CA VAL A 277 2.54 2.65 -19.01
C VAL A 277 2.38 4.16 -19.16
N SER A 278 2.31 4.88 -18.06
CA SER A 278 2.06 6.31 -18.04
C SER A 278 3.14 7.11 -18.84
N PRO A 279 4.44 6.99 -18.56
CA PRO A 279 5.48 7.64 -19.36
C PRO A 279 5.50 7.20 -20.83
N ALA A 280 5.16 5.94 -21.12
CA ALA A 280 5.08 5.44 -22.49
C ALA A 280 3.95 6.12 -23.27
N VAL A 281 2.77 6.28 -22.65
CA VAL A 281 1.63 6.96 -23.27
C VAL A 281 1.92 8.45 -23.46
N PHE A 282 2.40 9.15 -22.42
CA PHE A 282 2.71 10.58 -22.51
C PHE A 282 3.84 10.84 -23.51
N GLY A 283 4.88 10.01 -23.53
CA GLY A 283 5.94 10.11 -24.53
C GLY A 283 5.47 9.86 -25.97
N ALA A 284 4.48 9.00 -26.16
CA ALA A 284 3.86 8.79 -27.47
C ALA A 284 2.98 9.98 -27.89
N LEU A 285 2.26 10.60 -26.94
CA LEU A 285 1.45 11.78 -27.17
C LEU A 285 2.33 13.00 -27.49
N ALA A 286 3.40 13.20 -26.73
CA ALA A 286 4.38 14.27 -26.99
C ALA A 286 4.99 14.17 -28.39
N LYS A 287 5.36 12.97 -28.85
CA LYS A 287 5.85 12.75 -30.23
C LYS A 287 4.82 13.09 -31.31
N ARG A 288 3.53 13.11 -30.98
CA ARG A 288 2.42 13.49 -31.88
C ARG A 288 2.03 14.97 -31.75
N GLY A 289 2.75 15.75 -30.93
CA GLY A 289 2.45 17.17 -30.69
C GLY A 289 1.24 17.41 -29.78
N ASN A 290 0.72 16.38 -29.13
CA ASN A 290 -0.43 16.45 -28.21
C ASN A 290 0.04 16.22 -26.77
N GLU A 291 1.05 16.93 -26.34
CA GLU A 291 1.53 16.85 -24.96
C GLU A 291 0.49 17.48 -24.03
N PRO A 292 -0.02 16.75 -23.03
CA PRO A 292 -0.95 17.33 -22.06
C PRO A 292 -0.18 18.36 -21.21
N SER A 293 -0.75 19.57 -21.14
CA SER A 293 -0.21 20.70 -20.38
C SER A 293 -0.44 20.54 -18.86
#